data_37f4ea65a4e83b8f2a8c47d7147cc206
#
_entry.id   37f4ea65a4e83b8f2a8c47d7147cc206
#
_cell.length_a   1.000
_cell.length_b   1.000
_cell.length_c   1.000
_cell.angle_alpha   90.00
_cell.angle_beta   90.00
_cell.angle_gamma   90.00
#
_symmetry.space_group_name_H-M   'P 1'
#
loop_
_entity.id
_entity.type
_entity.pdbx_description
1 polymer ?
#
loop_
_entity_poly.entity_id
_entity_poly.type
_entity_poly.pdbx_seq_one_letter_code
_entity_poly.pdbx_strand_id
1 'polypeptide(L)'
;MGIFVPFVLVTIFLSVLLNDATIDTSNSVDNGKYVTVLADIDGIVEANPRLVDIAMLASHDAVTDSLTPDCPMDYHDRPTVLGKLDPITSGFQYRFGRTQAVGLDVQLRQGARMFHIKYTDFEGTWYGTHAHLSLTIEDYILQVLRYLATPEAKGEIVILLWHPMYFGEGVTLDTFHHYVASVKLNGKNLYDYVHYGTTNTFDEDGKSGVRIGELRYNDLTVNGTEPGVVLFDRREGTRFFERGMEGTMTDVYMGKYFDMDTNANHKWHSRIGQKTLISKINEQAELIASSDEWDNKLRMNQTQASFSAGGFSDIFIDIGAWSLLRFAERYNVTLVNHENFDYWLSVMPVFQVDFVNSGYGDFNDLVNQKIHAYNQNLVNSILGA
;
A
#
# COMPACT_ATOMS: atom_id res chain seq x y z
N MET A 1 -10.61 -23.13 -40.17
CA MET A 1 -10.99 -22.13 -39.17
C MET A 1 -9.96 -21.96 -38.04
N GLY A 2 -8.79 -22.54 -38.12
CA GLY A 2 -7.78 -22.61 -37.06
C GLY A 2 -6.59 -21.66 -37.11
N ILE A 3 -6.48 -20.78 -38.12
CA ILE A 3 -5.29 -19.95 -38.33
C ILE A 3 -5.57 -18.43 -38.03
N PHE A 4 -6.82 -18.04 -37.93
CA PHE A 4 -7.18 -16.62 -37.75
C PHE A 4 -7.01 -16.10 -36.29
N VAL A 5 -7.16 -16.97 -35.29
CA VAL A 5 -7.06 -16.58 -33.87
C VAL A 5 -5.64 -16.18 -33.46
N PRO A 6 -4.55 -16.89 -33.87
CA PRO A 6 -3.20 -16.46 -33.51
C PRO A 6 -2.77 -15.15 -34.21
N PHE A 7 -3.26 -14.88 -35.41
CA PHE A 7 -2.88 -13.65 -36.13
C PHE A 7 -3.54 -12.40 -35.54
N VAL A 8 -4.78 -12.48 -35.08
CA VAL A 8 -5.47 -11.38 -34.43
C VAL A 8 -4.81 -11.08 -33.06
N LEU A 9 -4.43 -12.11 -32.33
CA LEU A 9 -3.68 -11.94 -31.07
C LEU A 9 -2.31 -11.29 -31.30
N VAL A 10 -1.57 -11.69 -32.32
CA VAL A 10 -0.26 -11.12 -32.66
C VAL A 10 -0.40 -9.68 -33.16
N THR A 11 -1.42 -9.35 -33.94
CA THR A 11 -1.64 -7.98 -34.42
C THR A 11 -2.09 -7.05 -33.31
N ILE A 12 -2.93 -7.53 -32.40
CA ILE A 12 -3.31 -6.82 -31.18
C ILE A 12 -2.06 -6.62 -30.29
N PHE A 13 -1.23 -7.65 -30.14
CA PHE A 13 0.02 -7.57 -29.38
C PHE A 13 1.00 -6.53 -29.97
N LEU A 14 1.18 -6.50 -31.28
CA LEU A 14 2.04 -5.53 -31.97
C LEU A 14 1.50 -4.10 -31.90
N SER A 15 0.19 -3.89 -32.00
CA SER A 15 -0.39 -2.56 -31.88
C SER A 15 -0.30 -2.00 -30.45
N VAL A 16 -0.29 -2.87 -29.45
CA VAL A 16 -0.07 -2.50 -28.03
C VAL A 16 1.38 -2.13 -27.77
N LEU A 17 2.32 -2.84 -28.41
CA LEU A 17 3.75 -2.54 -28.30
C LEU A 17 4.13 -1.21 -28.98
N LEU A 18 3.42 -0.83 -30.04
CA LEU A 18 3.74 0.36 -30.85
C LEU A 18 3.07 1.65 -30.34
N ASN A 19 2.04 1.56 -29.47
CA ASN A 19 1.43 2.72 -28.83
C ASN A 19 1.98 2.91 -27.40
N ASP A 20 3.29 3.00 -27.29
CA ASP A 20 3.95 3.47 -26.08
C ASP A 20 3.71 4.99 -25.94
N ALA A 21 2.52 5.36 -25.49
CA ALA A 21 2.39 6.63 -24.83
C ALA A 21 3.32 6.55 -23.59
N THR A 22 4.47 7.15 -23.71
CA THR A 22 5.32 7.47 -22.55
C THR A 22 4.38 7.91 -21.45
N ILE A 23 4.44 7.24 -20.28
CA ILE A 23 3.70 7.69 -19.11
C ILE A 23 4.20 9.09 -18.87
N ASP A 24 3.40 10.07 -19.23
CA ASP A 24 3.74 11.48 -19.04
C ASP A 24 3.61 11.76 -17.55
N THR A 25 4.71 11.58 -16.85
CA THR A 25 4.83 11.93 -15.43
C THR A 25 4.94 13.45 -15.23
N SER A 26 5.00 14.24 -16.33
CA SER A 26 5.20 15.69 -16.28
C SER A 26 3.97 16.47 -15.80
N ASN A 27 2.79 15.84 -15.79
CA ASN A 27 1.55 16.48 -15.32
C ASN A 27 1.32 16.33 -13.81
N SER A 28 2.21 15.70 -13.06
CA SER A 28 2.19 15.82 -11.62
C SER A 28 2.65 17.23 -11.26
N VAL A 29 1.74 18.09 -10.88
CA VAL A 29 2.07 19.39 -10.25
C VAL A 29 2.67 19.08 -8.88
N ASP A 30 3.93 18.65 -8.87
CA ASP A 30 4.73 18.59 -7.66
C ASP A 30 5.17 20.02 -7.32
N ASN A 31 4.42 20.68 -6.47
CA ASN A 31 4.79 22.01 -5.94
C ASN A 31 5.94 21.91 -4.93
N GLY A 32 6.55 20.73 -4.75
CA GLY A 32 7.63 20.48 -3.79
C GLY A 32 7.20 20.53 -2.32
N LYS A 33 5.91 20.76 -2.04
CA LYS A 33 5.37 20.85 -0.68
C LYS A 33 4.63 19.54 -0.31
N TYR A 34 4.86 19.05 0.90
CA TYR A 34 4.10 17.93 1.44
C TYR A 34 2.67 18.34 1.84
N VAL A 35 1.70 17.52 1.52
CA VAL A 35 0.34 17.66 2.05
C VAL A 35 0.35 17.19 3.50
N THR A 36 -0.15 18.01 4.41
CA THR A 36 -0.47 17.62 5.79
C THR A 36 -1.81 16.92 5.81
N VAL A 37 -1.89 15.79 6.49
CA VAL A 37 -3.10 14.95 6.53
C VAL A 37 -3.72 14.97 7.93
N LEU A 38 -2.90 14.91 8.97
CA LEU A 38 -3.32 14.85 10.36
C LEU A 38 -2.96 16.09 11.16
N ALA A 39 -1.78 16.66 10.93
CA ALA A 39 -1.29 17.79 11.70
C ALA A 39 -2.13 19.06 11.55
N ASP A 40 -2.89 19.19 10.46
CA ASP A 40 -3.80 20.32 10.20
C ASP A 40 -5.24 20.08 10.71
N ILE A 41 -5.51 18.95 11.36
CA ILE A 41 -6.82 18.67 11.95
C ILE A 41 -6.96 19.39 13.30
N ASP A 42 -7.88 20.33 13.37
CA ASP A 42 -8.11 21.11 14.58
C ASP A 42 -8.57 20.23 15.75
N GLY A 43 -7.87 20.31 16.89
CA GLY A 43 -8.22 19.57 18.09
C GLY A 43 -7.83 18.09 18.10
N ILE A 44 -7.02 17.61 17.13
CA ILE A 44 -6.65 16.20 17.05
C ILE A 44 -5.87 15.70 18.27
N VAL A 45 -5.04 16.55 18.86
CA VAL A 45 -4.25 16.22 20.06
C VAL A 45 -5.19 16.07 21.27
N GLU A 46 -6.16 16.97 21.43
CA GLU A 46 -7.16 16.96 22.49
C GLU A 46 -8.11 15.76 22.37
N ALA A 47 -8.57 15.48 21.15
CA ALA A 47 -9.45 14.35 20.87
C ALA A 47 -8.73 13.00 21.00
N ASN A 48 -7.45 12.97 20.65
CA ASN A 48 -6.60 11.79 20.72
C ASN A 48 -7.27 10.52 20.14
N PRO A 49 -7.68 10.53 18.85
CA PRO A 49 -8.41 9.43 18.24
C PRO A 49 -7.57 8.15 18.18
N ARG A 50 -8.24 7.00 18.10
CA ARG A 50 -7.55 5.72 17.89
C ARG A 50 -7.04 5.64 16.47
N LEU A 51 -5.86 5.04 16.25
CA LEU A 51 -5.28 4.83 14.93
C LEU A 51 -6.24 4.13 13.95
N VAL A 52 -6.97 3.12 14.45
CA VAL A 52 -7.90 2.33 13.64
C VAL A 52 -9.13 3.09 13.15
N ASP A 53 -9.38 4.28 13.69
CA ASP A 53 -10.51 5.14 13.31
C ASP A 53 -10.06 6.32 12.42
N ILE A 54 -8.76 6.55 12.28
CA ILE A 54 -8.21 7.65 11.47
C ILE A 54 -8.25 7.27 9.99
N ALA A 55 -8.86 8.13 9.17
CA ALA A 55 -8.84 7.93 7.72
C ALA A 55 -7.52 8.35 7.09
N MET A 56 -7.05 7.54 6.12
CA MET A 56 -5.84 7.82 5.36
C MET A 56 -5.84 7.21 3.96
N LEU A 57 -5.12 7.85 3.05
CA LEU A 57 -4.84 7.33 1.72
C LEU A 57 -3.70 6.31 1.81
N ALA A 58 -3.92 5.14 1.20
CA ALA A 58 -2.92 4.08 1.14
C ALA A 58 -2.52 3.76 -0.31
N SER A 59 -1.25 3.44 -0.49
CA SER A 59 -0.66 3.05 -1.76
C SER A 59 -0.49 1.54 -1.84
N HIS A 60 -1.07 0.92 -2.89
CA HIS A 60 -0.91 -0.50 -3.18
C HIS A 60 0.39 -0.74 -3.95
N ASP A 61 1.12 -1.79 -3.57
CA ASP A 61 2.42 -2.15 -4.16
C ASP A 61 3.29 -0.92 -4.43
N ALA A 62 3.49 -0.14 -3.37
CA ALA A 62 3.97 1.24 -3.37
C ALA A 62 5.35 1.44 -4.00
N VAL A 63 6.11 0.36 -4.16
CA VAL A 63 7.51 0.33 -4.59
C VAL A 63 7.69 -0.17 -6.03
N THR A 64 6.74 0.15 -6.91
CA THR A 64 6.75 -0.29 -8.32
C THR A 64 6.98 0.83 -9.33
N ASP A 65 7.27 2.03 -8.84
CA ASP A 65 7.46 3.24 -9.65
C ASP A 65 8.62 3.14 -10.64
N SER A 66 9.69 2.46 -10.25
CA SER A 66 10.91 2.30 -11.06
C SER A 66 10.87 1.11 -12.02
N LEU A 67 9.78 0.33 -12.03
CA LEU A 67 9.67 -0.83 -12.92
C LEU A 67 9.68 -0.41 -14.37
N THR A 68 10.55 -1.09 -15.16
CA THR A 68 10.68 -0.97 -16.61
C THR A 68 10.74 -2.36 -17.23
N PRO A 69 10.54 -2.50 -18.55
CA PRO A 69 10.70 -3.80 -19.23
C PRO A 69 12.08 -4.44 -19.08
N ASP A 70 13.11 -3.62 -18.79
CA ASP A 70 14.51 -4.06 -18.68
C ASP A 70 14.88 -4.46 -17.24
N CYS A 71 13.96 -4.26 -16.27
CA CYS A 71 14.20 -4.68 -14.90
C CYS A 71 14.31 -6.22 -14.81
N PRO A 72 15.23 -6.75 -13.99
CA PRO A 72 15.31 -8.18 -13.73
C PRO A 72 13.97 -8.74 -13.26
N MET A 73 13.64 -9.95 -13.71
CA MET A 73 12.43 -10.60 -13.24
C MET A 73 12.62 -11.21 -11.85
N ASP A 74 11.64 -11.00 -11.00
CA ASP A 74 11.51 -11.75 -9.76
C ASP A 74 10.79 -13.08 -10.04
N TYR A 75 11.56 -14.16 -10.11
CA TYR A 75 11.02 -15.48 -10.34
C TYR A 75 10.17 -16.02 -9.19
N HIS A 76 10.16 -15.36 -8.05
CA HIS A 76 9.41 -15.75 -6.85
C HIS A 76 8.03 -15.07 -6.78
N ASP A 77 7.92 -13.83 -7.27
CA ASP A 77 6.63 -13.11 -7.39
C ASP A 77 5.95 -13.33 -8.75
N ARG A 78 6.28 -14.39 -9.43
CA ARG A 78 5.83 -14.64 -10.80
C ARG A 78 4.42 -15.18 -10.87
N PRO A 79 3.49 -14.58 -11.63
CA PRO A 79 2.23 -15.23 -11.96
C PRO A 79 2.51 -16.53 -12.74
N THR A 80 2.17 -17.67 -12.18
CA THR A 80 2.53 -19.01 -12.67
C THR A 80 2.13 -19.29 -14.13
N VAL A 81 1.11 -18.61 -14.64
CA VAL A 81 0.62 -18.77 -16.02
C VAL A 81 1.42 -17.91 -17.02
N LEU A 82 1.69 -16.64 -16.69
CA LEU A 82 2.44 -15.72 -17.54
C LEU A 82 3.94 -15.99 -17.49
N GLY A 83 4.43 -16.45 -16.34
CA GLY A 83 5.82 -16.80 -16.13
C GLY A 83 6.36 -17.90 -17.04
N LYS A 84 5.49 -18.78 -17.56
CA LYS A 84 5.88 -19.84 -18.51
C LYS A 84 6.07 -19.34 -19.94
N LEU A 85 5.67 -18.12 -20.25
CA LEU A 85 5.70 -17.53 -21.61
C LEU A 85 6.81 -16.49 -21.79
N ASP A 86 7.71 -16.39 -20.83
CA ASP A 86 8.90 -15.54 -20.89
C ASP A 86 9.92 -16.04 -21.91
N PRO A 87 10.56 -15.15 -22.68
CA PRO A 87 10.66 -13.69 -22.56
C PRO A 87 9.59 -12.89 -23.31
N ILE A 88 8.64 -13.55 -23.98
CA ILE A 88 7.66 -12.88 -24.86
C ILE A 88 6.69 -11.99 -24.08
N THR A 89 6.48 -12.29 -22.79
CA THR A 89 5.49 -11.61 -21.95
C THR A 89 6.07 -10.57 -21.00
N SER A 90 7.39 -10.44 -20.89
CA SER A 90 8.03 -9.51 -19.95
C SER A 90 7.58 -8.06 -20.13
N GLY A 91 7.58 -7.56 -21.37
CA GLY A 91 7.11 -6.22 -21.70
C GLY A 91 5.60 -5.98 -21.43
N PHE A 92 4.81 -7.06 -21.34
CA PHE A 92 3.41 -6.99 -20.96
C PHE A 92 3.24 -7.10 -19.44
N GLN A 93 4.00 -7.97 -18.79
CA GLN A 93 3.95 -8.16 -17.34
C GLN A 93 4.29 -6.88 -16.58
N TYR A 94 5.30 -6.14 -17.03
CA TYR A 94 5.68 -4.85 -16.45
C TYR A 94 4.51 -3.85 -16.41
N ARG A 95 3.68 -3.77 -17.46
CA ARG A 95 2.53 -2.83 -17.54
C ARG A 95 1.43 -3.15 -16.54
N PHE A 96 1.33 -4.41 -16.14
CA PHE A 96 0.37 -4.89 -15.13
C PHE A 96 1.00 -5.10 -13.75
N GLY A 97 2.33 -5.07 -13.68
CA GLY A 97 3.08 -5.08 -12.44
C GLY A 97 3.29 -3.68 -11.86
N ARG A 98 3.32 -2.65 -12.71
CA ARG A 98 3.52 -1.28 -12.24
C ARG A 98 2.20 -0.69 -11.74
N THR A 99 2.11 -0.53 -10.44
CA THR A 99 0.93 0.00 -9.72
C THR A 99 1.11 1.44 -9.24
N GLN A 100 2.34 1.94 -9.28
CA GLN A 100 2.68 3.33 -8.94
C GLN A 100 3.53 3.96 -10.05
N ALA A 101 3.34 5.26 -10.29
CA ALA A 101 4.09 6.00 -11.29
C ALA A 101 5.24 6.81 -10.69
N VAL A 102 5.23 7.01 -9.37
CA VAL A 102 6.16 7.89 -8.64
C VAL A 102 6.65 7.23 -7.37
N GLY A 103 7.86 7.58 -6.93
CA GLY A 103 8.49 7.07 -5.72
C GLY A 103 7.76 7.45 -4.44
N LEU A 104 8.15 6.84 -3.32
CA LEU A 104 7.49 7.02 -2.03
C LEU A 104 7.51 8.48 -1.55
N ASP A 105 8.58 9.22 -1.83
CA ASP A 105 8.69 10.62 -1.45
C ASP A 105 7.62 11.49 -2.14
N VAL A 106 7.32 11.24 -3.42
CA VAL A 106 6.26 11.95 -4.14
C VAL A 106 4.88 11.48 -3.67
N GLN A 107 4.69 10.18 -3.43
CA GLN A 107 3.44 9.66 -2.88
C GLN A 107 3.14 10.27 -1.50
N LEU A 108 4.16 10.44 -0.64
CA LEU A 108 4.06 11.13 0.65
C LEU A 108 3.66 12.60 0.49
N ARG A 109 4.26 13.32 -0.49
CA ARG A 109 3.88 14.72 -0.82
C ARG A 109 2.42 14.82 -1.24
N GLN A 110 1.89 13.79 -1.86
CA GLN A 110 0.51 13.73 -2.33
C GLN A 110 -0.49 13.24 -1.29
N GLY A 111 -0.08 13.06 -0.04
CA GLY A 111 -0.96 12.72 1.08
C GLY A 111 -1.11 11.22 1.37
N ALA A 112 -0.41 10.33 0.65
CA ALA A 112 -0.38 8.93 1.05
C ALA A 112 0.34 8.78 2.40
N ARG A 113 -0.24 7.96 3.28
CA ARG A 113 0.29 7.73 4.63
C ARG A 113 0.44 6.25 4.97
N MET A 114 -0.11 5.35 4.15
CA MET A 114 0.11 3.91 4.29
C MET A 114 0.66 3.35 2.98
N PHE A 115 1.65 2.49 3.07
CA PHE A 115 2.39 1.94 1.93
C PHE A 115 2.45 0.42 2.03
N HIS A 116 1.82 -0.27 1.08
CA HIS A 116 2.00 -1.70 0.88
C HIS A 116 3.27 -1.94 0.09
N ILE A 117 4.26 -2.61 0.70
CA ILE A 117 5.60 -2.78 0.16
C ILE A 117 5.88 -4.27 -0.02
N LYS A 118 5.77 -4.76 -1.25
CA LYS A 118 6.26 -6.09 -1.59
C LYS A 118 7.78 -6.05 -1.71
N TYR A 119 8.44 -7.03 -1.11
CA TYR A 119 9.90 -7.10 -1.13
C TYR A 119 10.40 -8.54 -1.23
N THR A 120 11.61 -8.69 -1.75
CA THR A 120 12.27 -9.97 -1.98
C THR A 120 13.75 -9.88 -1.65
N ASP A 121 14.34 -10.99 -1.17
CA ASP A 121 15.78 -11.15 -1.16
C ASP A 121 16.22 -11.70 -2.52
N PHE A 122 17.05 -10.96 -3.22
CA PHE A 122 17.63 -11.37 -4.48
C PHE A 122 19.16 -11.27 -4.39
N GLU A 123 19.82 -12.42 -4.38
CA GLU A 123 21.28 -12.52 -4.27
C GLU A 123 21.89 -11.76 -3.06
N GLY A 124 21.18 -11.79 -1.92
CA GLY A 124 21.62 -11.14 -0.69
C GLY A 124 21.34 -9.62 -0.63
N THR A 125 20.57 -9.09 -1.57
CA THR A 125 20.14 -7.69 -1.59
C THR A 125 18.61 -7.61 -1.55
N TRP A 126 18.08 -6.70 -0.74
CA TRP A 126 16.63 -6.48 -0.60
C TRP A 126 16.12 -5.52 -1.65
N TYR A 127 15.18 -5.98 -2.46
CA TYR A 127 14.53 -5.18 -3.51
C TYR A 127 13.03 -5.07 -3.28
N GLY A 128 12.46 -3.93 -3.67
CA GLY A 128 11.03 -3.86 -3.97
C GLY A 128 10.71 -4.74 -5.17
N THR A 129 9.53 -5.37 -5.18
CA THR A 129 9.17 -6.30 -6.25
C THR A 129 7.69 -6.28 -6.58
N HIS A 130 7.38 -6.51 -7.86
CA HIS A 130 6.09 -6.97 -8.36
C HIS A 130 6.31 -7.58 -9.75
N ALA A 131 6.55 -8.88 -9.81
CA ALA A 131 7.01 -9.65 -10.96
C ALA A 131 8.41 -9.25 -11.50
N HIS A 132 8.86 -8.04 -11.25
CA HIS A 132 10.18 -7.53 -11.58
C HIS A 132 10.78 -6.84 -10.35
N LEU A 133 12.10 -6.81 -10.29
CA LEU A 133 12.81 -6.10 -9.23
C LEU A 133 12.77 -4.60 -9.49
N SER A 134 12.39 -3.85 -8.47
CA SER A 134 12.37 -2.39 -8.46
C SER A 134 13.67 -1.83 -7.85
N LEU A 135 13.65 -0.66 -7.24
CA LEU A 135 14.78 -0.14 -6.46
C LEU A 135 15.02 -1.00 -5.21
N THR A 136 16.16 -0.79 -4.58
CA THR A 136 16.45 -1.45 -3.31
C THR A 136 15.52 -0.96 -2.20
N ILE A 137 15.27 -1.80 -1.21
CA ILE A 137 14.51 -1.41 -0.02
C ILE A 137 15.21 -0.27 0.73
N GLU A 138 16.55 -0.20 0.68
CA GLU A 138 17.31 0.93 1.22
C GLU A 138 16.91 2.25 0.58
N ASP A 139 16.81 2.31 -0.76
CA ASP A 139 16.40 3.51 -1.48
C ASP A 139 15.01 3.98 -1.05
N TYR A 140 14.08 3.06 -0.87
CA TYR A 140 12.72 3.37 -0.42
C TYR A 140 12.68 3.81 1.04
N ILE A 141 13.41 3.15 1.94
CA ILE A 141 13.52 3.58 3.34
C ILE A 141 14.10 4.98 3.43
N LEU A 142 15.14 5.29 2.64
CA LEU A 142 15.73 6.63 2.62
C LEU A 142 14.75 7.71 2.12
N GLN A 143 13.83 7.38 1.20
CA GLN A 143 12.76 8.30 0.79
C GLN A 143 11.82 8.60 1.96
N VAL A 144 11.39 7.59 2.70
CA VAL A 144 10.55 7.76 3.89
C VAL A 144 11.29 8.56 4.98
N LEU A 145 12.55 8.22 5.26
CA LEU A 145 13.36 8.94 6.26
C LEU A 145 13.58 10.41 5.90
N ARG A 146 13.72 10.74 4.61
CA ARG A 146 13.79 12.15 4.17
C ARG A 146 12.52 12.90 4.51
N TYR A 147 11.35 12.31 4.26
CA TYR A 147 10.08 12.90 4.66
C TYR A 147 9.99 13.09 6.17
N LEU A 148 10.25 12.02 6.95
CA LEU A 148 10.16 12.07 8.42
C LEU A 148 11.11 13.11 9.06
N ALA A 149 12.17 13.50 8.35
CA ALA A 149 13.09 14.55 8.79
C ALA A 149 12.62 15.98 8.46
N THR A 150 11.48 16.14 7.76
CA THR A 150 10.94 17.47 7.42
C THR A 150 10.05 18.03 8.52
N PRO A 151 9.91 19.36 8.58
CA PRO A 151 8.95 19.98 9.51
C PRO A 151 7.49 19.58 9.26
N GLU A 152 7.12 19.31 8.00
CA GLU A 152 5.78 18.94 7.56
C GLU A 152 5.36 17.55 8.05
N ALA A 153 6.32 16.70 8.38
CA ALA A 153 6.04 15.38 8.95
C ALA A 153 5.64 15.41 10.43
N LYS A 154 5.86 16.54 11.11
CA LYS A 154 5.53 16.67 12.52
C LYS A 154 4.03 16.45 12.75
N GLY A 155 3.68 15.53 13.64
CA GLY A 155 2.29 15.14 13.92
C GLY A 155 1.67 14.24 12.87
N GLU A 156 2.41 13.82 11.85
CA GLU A 156 1.96 12.88 10.84
C GLU A 156 2.27 11.42 11.25
N ILE A 157 1.48 10.48 10.74
CA ILE A 157 1.68 9.04 10.95
C ILE A 157 1.92 8.39 9.59
N VAL A 158 2.99 7.59 9.48
CA VAL A 158 3.31 6.79 8.30
C VAL A 158 3.21 5.31 8.66
N ILE A 159 2.43 4.55 7.89
CA ILE A 159 2.27 3.10 8.06
C ILE A 159 3.01 2.39 6.93
N LEU A 160 3.93 1.51 7.28
CA LEU A 160 4.63 0.64 6.34
C LEU A 160 4.15 -0.80 6.52
N LEU A 161 3.49 -1.33 5.50
CA LEU A 161 3.03 -2.70 5.43
C LEU A 161 4.03 -3.52 4.63
N TRP A 162 4.85 -4.27 5.30
CA TRP A 162 5.84 -5.17 4.71
C TRP A 162 5.18 -6.47 4.23
N HIS A 163 5.37 -6.81 2.95
CA HIS A 163 4.84 -8.03 2.35
C HIS A 163 6.00 -8.81 1.70
N PRO A 164 6.58 -9.77 2.42
CA PRO A 164 7.67 -10.58 1.88
C PRO A 164 7.17 -11.49 0.77
N MET A 165 7.89 -11.53 -0.34
CA MET A 165 7.63 -12.43 -1.45
C MET A 165 8.56 -13.64 -1.43
N TYR A 166 9.82 -13.44 -1.05
CA TYR A 166 10.79 -14.52 -0.92
C TYR A 166 11.93 -14.13 0.02
N PHE A 167 12.43 -15.13 0.73
CA PHE A 167 13.67 -15.07 1.50
C PHE A 167 14.64 -16.12 0.97
N GLY A 168 15.91 -15.74 0.81
CA GLY A 168 17.00 -16.65 0.51
C GLY A 168 17.21 -17.70 1.60
N GLU A 169 18.03 -18.71 1.32
CA GLU A 169 18.36 -19.75 2.29
C GLU A 169 19.01 -19.15 3.55
N GLY A 170 18.45 -19.47 4.72
CA GLY A 170 18.94 -18.95 6.00
C GLY A 170 18.58 -17.50 6.32
N VAL A 171 17.85 -16.83 5.43
CA VAL A 171 17.33 -15.47 5.63
C VAL A 171 15.96 -15.55 6.33
N THR A 172 15.77 -14.71 7.33
CA THR A 172 14.56 -14.69 8.15
C THR A 172 13.93 -13.29 8.14
N LEU A 173 12.71 -13.19 8.63
CA LEU A 173 12.07 -11.90 8.87
C LEU A 173 12.89 -11.02 9.83
N ASP A 174 13.48 -11.63 10.84
CA ASP A 174 14.37 -10.98 11.78
C ASP A 174 15.60 -10.35 11.09
N THR A 175 16.23 -11.13 10.17
CA THR A 175 17.31 -10.60 9.32
C THR A 175 16.87 -9.37 8.51
N PHE A 176 15.64 -9.38 7.96
CA PHE A 176 15.09 -8.25 7.25
C PHE A 176 14.90 -7.03 8.16
N HIS A 177 14.32 -7.21 9.34
CA HIS A 177 14.12 -6.11 10.28
C HIS A 177 15.44 -5.54 10.82
N HIS A 178 16.46 -6.38 11.01
CA HIS A 178 17.80 -5.91 11.33
C HIS A 178 18.39 -5.07 10.19
N TYR A 179 18.18 -5.48 8.95
CA TYR A 179 18.57 -4.69 7.80
C TYR A 179 17.84 -3.35 7.75
N VAL A 180 16.52 -3.33 7.93
CA VAL A 180 15.72 -2.09 8.00
C VAL A 180 16.24 -1.14 9.08
N ALA A 181 16.60 -1.69 10.25
CA ALA A 181 17.16 -0.90 11.35
C ALA A 181 18.58 -0.37 11.07
N SER A 182 19.32 -1.01 10.17
CA SER A 182 20.67 -0.57 9.77
C SER A 182 20.65 0.63 8.82
N VAL A 183 19.56 0.83 8.07
CA VAL A 183 19.42 1.97 7.13
C VAL A 183 19.15 3.24 7.92
N LYS A 184 20.02 4.23 7.77
CA LYS A 184 19.95 5.46 8.55
C LYS A 184 20.08 6.70 7.67
N LEU A 185 19.34 7.74 8.05
CA LEU A 185 19.52 9.10 7.56
C LEU A 185 19.79 10.04 8.76
N ASN A 186 20.88 10.78 8.72
CA ASN A 186 21.29 11.67 9.82
C ASN A 186 21.36 10.95 11.19
N GLY A 187 21.74 9.67 11.20
CA GLY A 187 21.88 8.85 12.40
C GLY A 187 20.58 8.22 12.90
N LYS A 188 19.42 8.54 12.35
CA LYS A 188 18.12 7.96 12.69
C LYS A 188 17.70 6.91 11.66
N ASN A 189 17.06 5.84 12.12
CA ASN A 189 16.40 4.82 11.30
C ASN A 189 14.87 4.86 11.49
N LEU A 190 14.12 3.99 10.83
CA LEU A 190 12.66 3.96 10.94
C LEU A 190 12.16 3.66 12.37
N TYR A 191 12.88 2.83 13.12
CA TYR A 191 12.49 2.45 14.48
C TYR A 191 12.65 3.59 15.50
N ASP A 192 13.47 4.61 15.18
CA ASP A 192 13.59 5.82 16.00
C ASP A 192 12.33 6.70 15.95
N TYR A 193 11.39 6.41 15.04
CA TYR A 193 10.09 7.06 14.89
C TYR A 193 8.92 6.16 15.33
N VAL A 194 9.21 4.95 15.84
CA VAL A 194 8.20 4.05 16.40
C VAL A 194 8.07 4.34 17.89
N HIS A 195 7.05 5.10 18.27
CA HIS A 195 6.87 5.60 19.63
C HIS A 195 5.97 4.69 20.49
N TYR A 196 5.21 3.77 19.87
CA TYR A 196 4.41 2.79 20.61
C TYR A 196 5.27 1.62 21.10
N GLY A 197 5.05 1.20 22.33
CA GLY A 197 5.51 -0.05 22.93
C GLY A 197 7.01 -0.33 22.80
N THR A 198 7.64 -0.47 23.95
CA THR A 198 9.03 -0.94 24.06
C THR A 198 9.13 -2.35 24.64
N THR A 199 7.99 -2.96 24.97
CA THR A 199 7.96 -4.24 25.65
C THR A 199 8.04 -5.36 24.61
N ASN A 200 9.10 -6.14 24.68
CA ASN A 200 9.25 -7.41 23.97
C ASN A 200 8.34 -8.52 24.54
N THR A 201 7.28 -8.14 25.22
CA THR A 201 6.30 -9.07 25.74
C THR A 201 5.28 -9.33 24.66
N PHE A 202 5.38 -10.49 24.08
CA PHE A 202 4.30 -11.07 23.29
C PHE A 202 3.30 -11.71 24.26
N ASP A 203 2.02 -11.64 23.93
CA ASP A 203 1.01 -12.46 24.58
C ASP A 203 1.25 -13.96 24.28
N GLU A 204 0.43 -14.84 24.85
CA GLU A 204 0.55 -16.29 24.67
C GLU A 204 0.47 -16.72 23.18
N ASP A 205 -0.07 -15.85 22.30
CA ASP A 205 -0.18 -16.07 20.86
C ASP A 205 1.03 -15.49 20.09
N GLY A 206 2.06 -14.98 20.76
CA GLY A 206 3.25 -14.40 20.14
C GLY A 206 3.04 -12.99 19.58
N LYS A 207 2.02 -12.27 20.06
CA LYS A 207 1.72 -10.90 19.62
C LYS A 207 2.34 -9.88 20.55
N SER A 208 2.60 -8.68 20.02
CA SER A 208 3.03 -7.54 20.82
C SER A 208 2.05 -7.27 21.97
N GLY A 209 2.55 -6.95 23.16
CA GLY A 209 1.73 -6.54 24.29
C GLY A 209 0.91 -5.25 24.05
N VAL A 210 1.15 -4.56 22.94
CA VAL A 210 0.39 -3.38 22.53
C VAL A 210 -0.59 -3.79 21.43
N ARG A 211 -1.86 -3.50 21.64
CA ARG A 211 -2.91 -3.80 20.65
C ARG A 211 -3.13 -2.62 19.72
N ILE A 212 -3.21 -2.88 18.40
CA ILE A 212 -3.41 -1.84 17.39
C ILE A 212 -4.67 -0.99 17.67
N GLY A 213 -5.76 -1.60 18.15
CA GLY A 213 -7.00 -0.92 18.49
C GLY A 213 -6.91 0.02 19.69
N GLU A 214 -5.85 -0.09 20.49
CA GLU A 214 -5.59 0.75 21.65
C GLU A 214 -4.67 1.92 21.33
N LEU A 215 -3.92 1.85 20.21
CA LEU A 215 -3.01 2.92 19.79
C LEU A 215 -3.79 4.19 19.47
N ARG A 216 -3.30 5.29 20.02
CA ARG A 216 -3.90 6.60 19.83
C ARG A 216 -2.92 7.56 19.17
N TYR A 217 -3.46 8.60 18.59
CA TYR A 217 -2.69 9.62 17.89
C TYR A 217 -1.53 10.15 18.72
N ASN A 218 -1.78 10.48 20.01
CA ASN A 218 -0.75 11.05 20.89
C ASN A 218 0.38 10.07 21.19
N ASP A 219 0.07 8.76 21.31
CA ASP A 219 1.08 7.72 21.54
C ASP A 219 2.02 7.59 20.34
N LEU A 220 1.48 7.78 19.14
CA LEU A 220 2.22 7.63 17.87
C LEU A 220 3.03 8.87 17.51
N THR A 221 2.58 10.06 17.90
CA THR A 221 3.14 11.34 17.44
C THR A 221 3.77 12.16 18.57
N VAL A 222 3.92 11.56 19.75
CA VAL A 222 4.39 12.26 20.97
C VAL A 222 3.60 13.55 21.20
N ASN A 223 2.27 13.41 21.32
CA ASN A 223 1.32 14.53 21.42
C ASN A 223 1.42 15.53 20.26
N GLY A 224 1.54 15.05 19.02
CA GLY A 224 1.62 15.88 17.81
C GLY A 224 2.97 16.61 17.63
N THR A 225 4.00 16.28 18.42
CA THR A 225 5.29 16.97 18.36
C THR A 225 6.33 16.30 17.46
N GLU A 226 6.16 15.02 17.18
CA GLU A 226 7.04 14.22 16.32
C GLU A 226 6.23 13.45 15.28
N PRO A 227 6.83 13.03 14.15
CA PRO A 227 6.20 12.08 13.24
C PRO A 227 6.23 10.69 13.85
N GLY A 228 5.19 9.89 13.56
CA GLY A 228 5.09 8.49 13.98
C GLY A 228 5.22 7.51 12.82
N VAL A 229 5.85 6.37 13.07
CA VAL A 229 5.90 5.23 12.13
C VAL A 229 5.21 4.04 12.76
N VAL A 230 4.33 3.39 11.99
CA VAL A 230 3.72 2.11 12.35
C VAL A 230 4.17 1.04 11.36
N LEU A 231 4.66 -0.07 11.86
CA LEU A 231 5.17 -1.17 11.06
C LEU A 231 4.20 -2.35 11.12
N PHE A 232 3.76 -2.79 9.96
CA PHE A 232 2.97 -4.01 9.79
C PHE A 232 3.75 -5.04 8.99
N ASP A 233 3.59 -6.29 9.39
CA ASP A 233 4.08 -7.43 8.67
C ASP A 233 2.90 -8.24 8.15
N ARG A 234 2.86 -8.49 6.85
CA ARG A 234 1.89 -9.37 6.26
C ARG A 234 2.41 -10.80 6.29
N ARG A 235 1.79 -11.65 7.08
CA ARG A 235 2.02 -13.09 7.11
C ARG A 235 0.85 -13.76 6.39
N GLU A 236 1.06 -14.17 5.15
CA GLU A 236 0.14 -15.10 4.51
C GLU A 236 0.62 -16.52 4.79
N GLY A 237 -0.26 -17.37 5.36
CA GLY A 237 0.00 -18.80 5.60
C GLY A 237 0.14 -19.60 4.32
N THR A 238 0.83 -19.05 3.32
CA THR A 238 1.06 -19.63 2.01
C THR A 238 2.55 -19.82 1.77
N ARG A 239 2.85 -20.74 0.93
CA ARG A 239 4.10 -21.29 0.37
C ARG A 239 5.44 -20.60 0.66
N PHE A 240 5.46 -19.31 1.03
CA PHE A 240 6.67 -18.54 1.23
C PHE A 240 7.17 -18.63 2.68
N PHE A 241 6.27 -18.72 3.65
CA PHE A 241 6.61 -18.81 5.07
C PHE A 241 7.07 -20.21 5.51
N GLU A 242 6.72 -21.26 4.76
CA GLU A 242 7.15 -22.63 5.04
C GLU A 242 8.66 -22.87 4.81
N ARG A 243 9.39 -21.94 4.20
CA ARG A 243 10.78 -22.11 3.79
C ARG A 243 11.83 -21.47 4.69
N GLY A 244 11.57 -21.25 5.97
CA GLY A 244 12.66 -20.84 6.87
C GLY A 244 12.38 -19.64 7.74
N MET A 245 11.12 -19.22 7.89
CA MET A 245 10.73 -18.24 8.88
C MET A 245 10.54 -18.81 10.29
N GLU A 246 11.11 -19.97 10.58
CA GLU A 246 11.20 -20.54 11.92
C GLU A 246 12.27 -19.86 12.79
N GLY A 247 12.52 -18.56 12.55
CA GLY A 247 13.31 -17.74 13.44
C GLY A 247 12.51 -17.47 14.71
N THR A 248 13.05 -17.82 15.85
CA THR A 248 12.54 -17.35 17.14
C THR A 248 12.57 -15.82 17.12
N MET A 249 11.41 -15.20 17.15
CA MET A 249 11.22 -13.75 17.27
C MET A 249 11.75 -13.27 18.63
N THR A 250 13.05 -13.13 18.76
CA THR A 250 13.70 -12.76 20.04
C THR A 250 14.19 -11.31 20.05
N ASP A 251 14.06 -10.61 18.91
CA ASP A 251 14.64 -9.28 18.79
C ASP A 251 13.74 -8.17 19.31
N VAL A 252 14.35 -7.12 19.80
CA VAL A 252 13.72 -5.89 20.26
C VAL A 252 12.85 -5.21 19.22
N TYR A 253 13.13 -5.43 17.94
CA TYR A 253 12.36 -4.85 16.83
C TYR A 253 11.02 -5.54 16.63
N MET A 254 10.89 -6.80 16.95
CA MET A 254 9.69 -7.60 16.76
C MET A 254 8.51 -7.12 17.64
N GLY A 255 8.79 -6.60 18.82
CA GLY A 255 7.79 -5.99 19.66
C GLY A 255 7.21 -4.67 19.14
N LYS A 256 7.77 -4.13 18.04
CA LYS A 256 7.42 -2.82 17.50
C LYS A 256 6.58 -2.88 16.23
N TYR A 257 6.16 -4.04 15.76
CA TYR A 257 5.27 -4.15 14.60
C TYR A 257 4.11 -5.13 14.85
N PHE A 258 3.14 -5.08 13.96
CA PHE A 258 1.90 -5.83 14.07
C PHE A 258 1.75 -6.86 12.95
N ASP A 259 1.12 -7.99 13.28
CA ASP A 259 0.69 -8.97 12.29
C ASP A 259 -0.58 -8.48 11.59
N MET A 260 -0.53 -8.37 10.27
CA MET A 260 -1.65 -7.89 9.47
C MET A 260 -2.83 -8.86 9.50
N ASP A 261 -2.58 -10.18 9.50
CA ASP A 261 -3.66 -11.18 9.41
C ASP A 261 -4.59 -11.15 10.63
N THR A 262 -4.04 -10.78 11.80
CA THR A 262 -4.81 -10.72 13.04
C THR A 262 -5.29 -9.32 13.41
N ASN A 263 -4.61 -8.27 12.94
CA ASN A 263 -4.83 -6.89 13.35
C ASN A 263 -5.43 -6.00 12.25
N ALA A 264 -5.61 -6.52 11.04
CA ALA A 264 -6.14 -5.76 9.92
C ALA A 264 -7.13 -6.58 9.07
N ASN A 265 -8.04 -5.86 8.42
CA ASN A 265 -8.80 -6.39 7.31
C ASN A 265 -8.00 -6.15 6.03
N HIS A 266 -7.66 -7.23 5.30
CA HIS A 266 -6.86 -7.17 4.07
C HIS A 266 -7.50 -7.93 2.92
N LYS A 267 -8.82 -8.05 2.92
CA LYS A 267 -9.53 -8.79 1.89
C LYS A 267 -9.44 -8.09 0.54
N TRP A 268 -8.80 -8.76 -0.41
CA TRP A 268 -8.59 -8.30 -1.76
C TRP A 268 -9.76 -8.67 -2.68
N HIS A 269 -10.15 -7.73 -3.55
CA HIS A 269 -11.21 -7.94 -4.52
C HIS A 269 -10.61 -8.35 -5.87
N SER A 270 -10.59 -9.65 -6.16
CA SER A 270 -9.90 -10.24 -7.31
C SER A 270 -10.67 -10.21 -8.64
N ARG A 271 -11.73 -9.42 -8.78
CA ARG A 271 -12.52 -9.36 -10.02
C ARG A 271 -12.79 -7.94 -10.44
N ILE A 272 -12.74 -7.72 -11.75
CA ILE A 272 -12.68 -6.45 -12.40
C ILE A 272 -13.97 -6.17 -13.13
N GLY A 273 -14.36 -4.95 -13.05
CA GLY A 273 -15.52 -4.30 -13.61
C GLY A 273 -16.01 -3.33 -12.58
N GLN A 274 -16.25 -2.08 -12.98
CA GLN A 274 -16.59 -1.01 -12.06
C GLN A 274 -17.76 -1.38 -11.14
N LYS A 275 -18.83 -1.89 -11.71
CA LYS A 275 -20.01 -2.31 -10.94
C LYS A 275 -19.68 -3.47 -9.98
N THR A 276 -18.83 -4.40 -10.40
CA THR A 276 -18.44 -5.54 -9.57
C THR A 276 -17.55 -5.11 -8.41
N LEU A 277 -16.62 -4.18 -8.63
CA LEU A 277 -15.77 -3.66 -7.56
C LEU A 277 -16.59 -2.88 -6.55
N ILE A 278 -17.44 -1.95 -6.98
CA ILE A 278 -18.35 -1.21 -6.09
C ILE A 278 -19.25 -2.16 -5.28
N SER A 279 -19.82 -3.19 -5.95
CA SER A 279 -20.61 -4.20 -5.24
C SER A 279 -19.78 -4.92 -4.18
N LYS A 280 -18.52 -5.27 -4.47
CA LYS A 280 -17.63 -5.94 -3.50
C LYS A 280 -17.20 -5.02 -2.35
N ILE A 281 -16.96 -3.75 -2.63
CA ILE A 281 -16.70 -2.76 -1.57
C ILE A 281 -17.91 -2.64 -0.65
N ASN A 282 -19.12 -2.54 -1.21
CA ASN A 282 -20.35 -2.48 -0.42
C ASN A 282 -20.54 -3.75 0.43
N GLU A 283 -20.42 -4.96 -0.17
CA GLU A 283 -20.50 -6.23 0.55
C GLU A 283 -19.48 -6.30 1.70
N GLN A 284 -18.26 -5.80 1.48
CA GLN A 284 -17.22 -5.77 2.50
C GLN A 284 -17.52 -4.77 3.60
N ALA A 285 -18.02 -3.58 3.25
CA ALA A 285 -18.41 -2.57 4.22
C ALA A 285 -19.57 -3.05 5.10
N GLU A 286 -20.59 -3.68 4.50
CA GLU A 286 -21.71 -4.29 5.24
C GLU A 286 -21.24 -5.40 6.18
N LEU A 287 -20.33 -6.27 5.73
CA LEU A 287 -19.76 -7.34 6.55
C LEU A 287 -19.02 -6.76 7.78
N ILE A 288 -18.18 -5.76 7.57
CA ILE A 288 -17.42 -5.12 8.66
C ILE A 288 -18.37 -4.40 9.61
N ALA A 289 -19.33 -3.63 9.09
CA ALA A 289 -20.29 -2.90 9.91
C ALA A 289 -21.24 -3.81 10.71
N SER A 290 -21.38 -5.08 10.32
CA SER A 290 -22.27 -6.04 11.00
C SER A 290 -21.66 -6.74 12.22
N SER A 291 -20.38 -6.49 12.57
CA SER A 291 -19.70 -7.21 13.63
C SER A 291 -18.66 -6.35 14.33
N ASP A 292 -18.71 -6.32 15.66
CA ASP A 292 -17.77 -5.60 16.53
C ASP A 292 -16.35 -6.21 16.51
N GLU A 293 -16.18 -7.38 15.88
CA GLU A 293 -14.86 -8.03 15.77
C GLU A 293 -13.82 -7.18 15.02
N TRP A 294 -14.29 -6.21 14.23
CA TRP A 294 -13.46 -5.32 13.42
C TRP A 294 -13.10 -4.02 14.12
N ASP A 295 -13.75 -3.68 15.24
CA ASP A 295 -13.61 -2.38 15.91
C ASP A 295 -12.19 -2.06 16.37
N ASN A 296 -11.42 -3.09 16.69
CA ASN A 296 -10.03 -2.98 17.15
C ASN A 296 -9.00 -3.37 16.07
N LYS A 297 -9.42 -3.45 14.81
CA LYS A 297 -8.56 -3.80 13.68
C LYS A 297 -8.40 -2.62 12.73
N LEU A 298 -7.24 -2.52 12.09
CA LEU A 298 -7.06 -1.61 10.96
C LEU A 298 -7.87 -2.11 9.77
N ARG A 299 -8.83 -1.30 9.33
CA ARG A 299 -9.79 -1.67 8.29
C ARG A 299 -9.44 -0.97 6.99
N MET A 300 -9.14 -1.76 5.96
CA MET A 300 -8.72 -1.24 4.65
C MET A 300 -9.76 -1.51 3.58
N ASN A 301 -10.10 -0.47 2.84
CA ASN A 301 -10.82 -0.57 1.58
C ASN A 301 -9.80 -0.72 0.45
N GLN A 302 -9.59 -1.97 0.00
CA GLN A 302 -8.68 -2.28 -1.09
C GLN A 302 -9.40 -2.11 -2.42
N THR A 303 -9.17 -1.01 -3.10
CA THR A 303 -9.90 -0.63 -4.32
C THR A 303 -9.13 -0.89 -5.61
N GLN A 304 -7.96 -1.47 -5.50
CA GLN A 304 -7.15 -1.83 -6.65
C GLN A 304 -7.81 -2.92 -7.50
N ALA A 305 -7.66 -2.79 -8.80
CA ALA A 305 -8.11 -3.79 -9.75
C ALA A 305 -7.05 -4.87 -9.95
N SER A 306 -7.48 -6.13 -9.87
CA SER A 306 -6.62 -7.26 -10.17
C SER A 306 -7.07 -7.99 -11.42
N PHE A 307 -6.08 -8.38 -12.23
CA PHE A 307 -6.33 -9.20 -13.40
C PHE A 307 -6.41 -10.67 -13.02
N SER A 308 -7.62 -11.23 -13.03
CA SER A 308 -7.78 -12.69 -13.00
C SER A 308 -7.98 -13.23 -14.43
N ALA A 309 -7.56 -14.46 -14.66
CA ALA A 309 -7.68 -15.11 -15.98
C ALA A 309 -9.12 -15.16 -16.54
N GLY A 310 -10.15 -14.95 -15.70
CA GLY A 310 -11.56 -14.88 -16.09
C GLY A 310 -12.06 -13.45 -16.37
N GLY A 311 -11.27 -12.41 -16.04
CA GLY A 311 -11.65 -11.00 -16.20
C GLY A 311 -11.08 -10.33 -17.45
N PHE A 312 -10.32 -11.06 -18.27
CA PHE A 312 -9.69 -10.48 -19.47
C PHE A 312 -10.69 -9.87 -20.44
N SER A 313 -11.87 -10.46 -20.60
CA SER A 313 -12.92 -9.94 -21.46
C SER A 313 -13.51 -8.64 -20.95
N ASP A 314 -13.68 -8.49 -19.66
CA ASP A 314 -14.31 -7.32 -19.04
C ASP A 314 -13.39 -6.10 -19.11
N ILE A 315 -12.08 -6.32 -19.01
CA ILE A 315 -11.06 -5.27 -19.13
C ILE A 315 -11.04 -4.67 -20.54
N PHE A 316 -11.12 -5.51 -21.57
CA PHE A 316 -11.05 -5.06 -22.95
C PHE A 316 -12.36 -4.40 -23.42
N ILE A 317 -13.49 -4.82 -22.87
CA ILE A 317 -14.81 -4.38 -23.31
C ILE A 317 -15.26 -3.12 -22.57
N ASP A 318 -15.09 -3.06 -21.25
CA ASP A 318 -15.61 -1.94 -20.44
C ASP A 318 -14.67 -0.73 -20.37
N ILE A 319 -13.36 -0.91 -20.56
CA ILE A 319 -12.41 0.12 -20.15
C ILE A 319 -11.56 0.65 -21.31
N GLY A 320 -11.34 -0.14 -22.38
CA GLY A 320 -10.37 0.22 -23.44
C GLY A 320 -8.99 0.54 -22.86
N ALA A 321 -8.68 -0.04 -21.69
CA ALA A 321 -7.50 0.27 -20.93
C ALA A 321 -6.47 -0.85 -21.12
N TRP A 322 -5.35 -0.47 -21.70
CA TRP A 322 -4.24 -1.38 -21.98
C TRP A 322 -3.19 -1.41 -20.85
N SER A 323 -3.48 -0.76 -19.71
CA SER A 323 -2.61 -0.73 -18.54
C SER A 323 -3.40 -0.47 -17.26
N LEU A 324 -2.85 -0.87 -16.11
CA LEU A 324 -3.43 -0.55 -14.80
C LEU A 324 -3.53 0.96 -14.57
N LEU A 325 -2.58 1.75 -15.08
CA LEU A 325 -2.63 3.21 -14.97
C LEU A 325 -3.92 3.78 -15.58
N ARG A 326 -4.25 3.40 -16.82
CA ARG A 326 -5.48 3.89 -17.50
C ARG A 326 -6.73 3.49 -16.77
N PHE A 327 -6.70 2.36 -16.11
CA PHE A 327 -7.77 1.90 -15.26
C PHE A 327 -7.89 2.76 -14.00
N ALA A 328 -6.80 2.90 -13.24
CA ALA A 328 -6.76 3.67 -12.01
C ALA A 328 -7.16 5.15 -12.24
N GLU A 329 -6.70 5.76 -13.33
CA GLU A 329 -7.07 7.13 -13.71
C GLU A 329 -8.59 7.37 -13.73
N ARG A 330 -9.36 6.42 -14.26
CA ARG A 330 -10.82 6.53 -14.32
C ARG A 330 -11.49 6.12 -13.01
N TYR A 331 -10.95 5.08 -12.41
CA TYR A 331 -11.56 4.42 -11.28
C TYR A 331 -11.44 5.19 -9.99
N ASN A 332 -10.25 5.68 -9.68
CA ASN A 332 -9.98 6.38 -8.45
C ASN A 332 -10.91 7.59 -8.28
N VAL A 333 -11.04 8.39 -9.34
CA VAL A 333 -11.97 9.54 -9.35
C VAL A 333 -13.43 9.10 -9.20
N THR A 334 -13.83 8.02 -9.87
CA THR A 334 -15.20 7.51 -9.77
C THR A 334 -15.54 7.02 -8.37
N LEU A 335 -14.59 6.33 -7.72
CA LEU A 335 -14.80 5.82 -6.37
C LEU A 335 -14.91 6.96 -5.35
N VAL A 336 -14.03 7.96 -5.41
CA VAL A 336 -14.08 9.10 -4.49
C VAL A 336 -15.34 9.95 -4.66
N ASN A 337 -15.89 10.02 -5.88
CA ASN A 337 -17.16 10.70 -6.15
C ASN A 337 -18.40 9.82 -5.94
N HIS A 338 -18.23 8.56 -5.55
CA HIS A 338 -19.36 7.66 -5.32
C HIS A 338 -20.16 8.10 -4.09
N GLU A 339 -21.50 8.00 -4.18
CA GLU A 339 -22.42 8.40 -3.10
C GLU A 339 -22.13 7.70 -1.76
N ASN A 340 -21.59 6.48 -1.80
CA ASN A 340 -21.25 5.71 -0.60
C ASN A 340 -19.83 5.96 -0.10
N PHE A 341 -19.05 6.86 -0.69
CA PHE A 341 -17.64 7.02 -0.31
C PHE A 341 -17.46 7.38 1.16
N ASP A 342 -18.24 8.31 1.67
CA ASP A 342 -18.18 8.73 3.07
C ASP A 342 -18.61 7.60 4.03
N TYR A 343 -19.57 6.76 3.61
CA TYR A 343 -19.91 5.53 4.34
C TYR A 343 -18.75 4.52 4.33
N TRP A 344 -18.10 4.31 3.18
CA TRP A 344 -16.96 3.42 3.12
C TRP A 344 -15.81 3.87 4.03
N LEU A 345 -15.51 5.18 4.08
CA LEU A 345 -14.51 5.72 5.00
C LEU A 345 -14.90 5.50 6.47
N SER A 346 -16.18 5.61 6.81
CA SER A 346 -16.62 5.40 8.20
C SER A 346 -16.48 3.97 8.68
N VAL A 347 -16.53 3.01 7.76
CA VAL A 347 -16.38 1.57 8.05
C VAL A 347 -14.96 1.08 7.84
N MET A 348 -14.30 1.56 6.79
CA MET A 348 -12.94 1.18 6.37
C MET A 348 -12.12 2.46 6.11
N PRO A 349 -11.55 3.07 7.15
CA PRO A 349 -10.93 4.39 7.05
C PRO A 349 -9.65 4.41 6.21
N VAL A 350 -8.99 3.27 5.98
CA VAL A 350 -7.83 3.21 5.08
C VAL A 350 -8.30 2.95 3.65
N PHE A 351 -8.11 3.94 2.77
CA PHE A 351 -8.49 3.87 1.36
C PHE A 351 -7.27 3.57 0.49
N GLN A 352 -7.13 2.32 0.03
CA GLN A 352 -5.96 1.85 -0.71
C GLN A 352 -6.21 1.82 -2.22
N VAL A 353 -5.30 2.43 -2.99
CA VAL A 353 -5.41 2.58 -4.45
C VAL A 353 -4.12 2.21 -5.18
N ASP A 354 -4.26 1.86 -6.46
CA ASP A 354 -3.19 1.94 -7.44
C ASP A 354 -3.03 3.39 -7.93
N PHE A 355 -1.81 3.78 -8.27
CA PHE A 355 -1.47 5.11 -8.81
C PHE A 355 -2.05 6.26 -7.97
N VAL A 356 -1.51 6.44 -6.78
CA VAL A 356 -1.81 7.58 -5.89
C VAL A 356 -1.69 8.90 -6.65
N ASN A 357 -0.76 8.97 -7.62
CA ASN A 357 -0.58 10.09 -8.54
C ASN A 357 -1.24 9.81 -9.89
N SER A 358 -2.49 9.40 -9.92
CA SER A 358 -3.20 9.31 -11.20
C SER A 358 -3.53 10.74 -11.67
N GLY A 359 -2.79 11.25 -12.66
CA GLY A 359 -2.89 12.62 -13.17
C GLY A 359 -4.22 12.97 -13.86
N TYR A 360 -5.27 12.20 -13.64
CA TYR A 360 -6.61 12.45 -14.16
C TYR A 360 -7.47 13.15 -13.10
N GLY A 361 -7.77 14.41 -13.40
CA GLY A 361 -8.61 15.21 -12.55
C GLY A 361 -7.96 15.46 -11.19
N ASP A 362 -8.64 16.09 -10.34
CA ASP A 362 -8.22 16.50 -9.01
C ASP A 362 -8.30 15.34 -7.98
N PHE A 363 -7.95 14.07 -8.40
CA PHE A 363 -8.11 12.90 -7.54
C PHE A 363 -7.45 13.08 -6.18
N ASN A 364 -6.16 13.52 -6.18
CA ASN A 364 -5.43 13.68 -4.92
C ASN A 364 -6.03 14.78 -4.05
N ASP A 365 -6.40 15.90 -4.65
CA ASP A 365 -7.05 17.00 -3.92
C ASP A 365 -8.40 16.55 -3.36
N LEU A 366 -9.19 15.86 -4.19
CA LEU A 366 -10.52 15.39 -3.81
C LEU A 366 -10.46 14.34 -2.68
N VAL A 367 -9.60 13.33 -2.80
CA VAL A 367 -9.48 12.28 -1.77
C VAL A 367 -8.91 12.85 -0.47
N ASN A 368 -7.92 13.75 -0.53
CA ASN A 368 -7.38 14.40 0.65
C ASN A 368 -8.41 15.30 1.33
N GLN A 369 -9.21 16.05 0.58
CA GLN A 369 -10.34 16.83 1.13
C GLN A 369 -11.36 15.93 1.85
N LYS A 370 -11.73 14.80 1.27
CA LYS A 370 -12.65 13.83 1.88
C LYS A 370 -12.07 13.21 3.16
N ILE A 371 -10.82 12.80 3.14
CA ILE A 371 -10.10 12.26 4.30
C ILE A 371 -9.99 13.33 5.40
N HIS A 372 -9.62 14.55 5.06
CA HIS A 372 -9.55 15.66 6.00
C HIS A 372 -10.91 15.93 6.64
N ALA A 373 -11.97 16.04 5.84
CA ALA A 373 -13.34 16.26 6.34
C ALA A 373 -13.79 15.13 7.27
N TYR A 374 -13.50 13.88 6.92
CA TYR A 374 -13.81 12.74 7.78
C TYR A 374 -13.06 12.83 9.12
N ASN A 375 -11.75 13.06 9.12
CA ASN A 375 -10.94 13.14 10.33
C ASN A 375 -11.36 14.33 11.22
N GLN A 376 -11.70 15.48 10.63
CA GLN A 376 -12.22 16.61 11.40
C GLN A 376 -13.58 16.28 12.06
N ASN A 377 -14.47 15.59 11.35
CA ASN A 377 -15.75 15.15 11.90
C ASN A 377 -15.53 14.10 13.02
N LEU A 378 -14.57 13.20 12.88
CA LEU A 378 -14.20 12.25 13.93
C LEU A 378 -13.75 12.99 15.21
N VAL A 379 -12.85 13.96 15.05
CA VAL A 379 -12.35 14.79 16.18
C VAL A 379 -13.50 15.55 16.85
N ASN A 380 -14.34 16.22 16.06
CA ASN A 380 -15.51 16.95 16.58
C ASN A 380 -16.44 16.02 17.36
N SER A 381 -16.71 14.82 16.83
CA SER A 381 -17.55 13.82 17.50
C SER A 381 -16.97 13.38 18.86
N ILE A 382 -15.65 13.21 18.94
CA ILE A 382 -14.97 12.83 20.20
C ILE A 382 -15.03 13.98 21.22
N LEU A 383 -14.87 15.21 20.78
CA LEU A 383 -14.88 16.39 21.64
C LEU A 383 -16.30 16.85 22.02
N GLY A 384 -17.33 16.29 21.36
CA GLY A 384 -18.73 16.69 21.58
C GLY A 384 -19.09 18.06 20.98
N ALA A 385 -18.39 18.45 19.92
CA ALA A 385 -18.54 19.73 19.24
C ALA A 385 -19.52 19.65 18.07
#